data_2e225ab883fcb6ca3246fccf96ce7f37
#
_entry.id   2e225ab883fcb6ca3246fccf96ce7f37
#
_cell.length_a   1.000
_cell.length_b   1.000
_cell.length_c   1.000
_cell.angle_alpha   90.00
_cell.angle_beta   90.00
_cell.angle_gamma   90.00
#
_symmetry.space_group_name_H-M   'P 1'
#
loop_
_entity.id
_entity.type
_entity.pdbx_description
1 polymer ?
#
loop_
_entity_poly.entity_id
_entity_poly.type
_entity_poly.pdbx_seq_one_letter_code
_entity_poly.pdbx_strand_id
1 'polypeptide(L)'
;MEHDRHGARQPERFNPERAASLNDRTRFDYLPPKDLISLLGLEPKGVLIDFGAGTGLYAIEIAALCPEISVLGVDEQEKMLEFFSENLAQSPLKNVQAVWTKDEQYSRLKKNADGVLALNVLHELGDRAMEEIQALLKPSGRVLFVDWNSEIERPVGPPQDHVYSPQEGRLRVIDFGFSVLKERKFPYHYALLCGLKN
;
A
#
# COMPACT_ATOMS: atom_id res chain seq x y z
N MET A 1 -14.60 -4.00 -23.67
CA MET A 1 -14.42 -2.54 -23.55
C MET A 1 -14.64 -2.23 -22.09
N GLU A 2 -13.56 -2.15 -21.32
CA GLU A 2 -13.60 -1.69 -19.93
C GLU A 2 -13.90 -0.20 -19.95
N HIS A 3 -15.07 0.19 -19.47
CA HIS A 3 -15.39 1.58 -19.23
C HIS A 3 -14.67 1.99 -17.93
N ASP A 4 -13.59 2.72 -18.08
CA ASP A 4 -12.98 3.49 -16.99
C ASP A 4 -14.01 4.53 -16.52
N ARG A 5 -14.62 4.29 -15.35
CA ARG A 5 -15.77 5.07 -14.84
C ARG A 5 -15.39 6.46 -14.34
N HIS A 6 -14.10 6.74 -14.24
CA HIS A 6 -13.56 8.02 -13.78
C HIS A 6 -12.54 8.48 -14.79
N GLY A 7 -12.79 9.49 -15.54
CA GLY A 7 -12.00 10.10 -16.62
C GLY A 7 -10.50 9.83 -16.48
N ALA A 8 -10.02 8.82 -17.21
CA ALA A 8 -8.78 8.12 -16.92
C ALA A 8 -7.58 9.04 -17.04
N ARG A 9 -6.98 9.36 -15.92
CA ARG A 9 -5.53 9.49 -15.88
C ARG A 9 -5.01 8.06 -16.09
N GLN A 10 -4.26 7.79 -17.17
CA GLN A 10 -3.59 6.49 -17.28
C GLN A 10 -2.60 6.39 -16.12
N PRO A 11 -2.71 5.38 -15.27
CA PRO A 11 -1.82 5.24 -14.13
C PRO A 11 -0.39 5.05 -14.65
N GLU A 12 0.46 6.02 -14.38
CA GLU A 12 1.87 5.94 -14.70
C GLU A 12 2.55 5.12 -13.61
N ARG A 13 2.97 3.89 -13.96
CA ARG A 13 3.65 2.99 -13.03
C ARG A 13 5.00 3.55 -12.63
N PHE A 14 5.38 3.32 -11.38
CA PHE A 14 6.71 3.72 -10.88
C PHE A 14 7.83 3.10 -11.73
N ASN A 15 8.81 3.92 -12.13
CA ASN A 15 9.98 3.45 -12.89
C ASN A 15 11.00 2.78 -11.96
N PRO A 16 11.29 1.46 -12.12
CA PRO A 16 12.26 0.74 -11.29
C PRO A 16 13.68 1.32 -11.29
N GLU A 17 14.09 2.06 -12.32
CA GLU A 17 15.39 2.74 -12.35
C GLU A 17 15.55 3.78 -11.23
N ARG A 18 14.44 4.25 -10.67
CA ARG A 18 14.38 5.18 -9.54
C ARG A 18 14.23 4.50 -8.18
N ALA A 19 14.33 3.16 -8.14
CA ALA A 19 14.09 2.37 -6.92
C ALA A 19 14.95 2.81 -5.71
N ALA A 20 16.16 3.31 -5.93
CA ALA A 20 17.01 3.84 -4.85
C ALA A 20 16.33 4.94 -4.02
N SER A 21 15.49 5.77 -4.65
CA SER A 21 14.74 6.82 -3.94
C SER A 21 13.65 6.28 -3.01
N LEU A 22 13.18 5.04 -3.24
CA LEU A 22 12.20 4.38 -2.40
C LEU A 22 12.83 3.86 -1.10
N ASN A 23 14.14 3.66 -1.04
CA ASN A 23 14.86 3.20 0.14
C ASN A 23 15.27 4.33 1.09
N ASP A 24 14.92 5.57 0.78
CA ASP A 24 15.27 6.72 1.61
C ASP A 24 14.45 6.71 2.92
N ARG A 25 15.13 6.45 4.02
CA ARG A 25 14.51 6.40 5.36
C ARG A 25 14.03 7.77 5.87
N THR A 26 14.42 8.89 5.23
CA THR A 26 13.86 10.22 5.54
C THR A 26 12.35 10.29 5.28
N ARG A 27 11.80 9.34 4.51
CA ARG A 27 10.36 9.17 4.35
C ARG A 27 9.64 8.92 5.67
N PHE A 28 10.30 8.34 6.66
CA PHE A 28 9.73 8.09 7.99
C PHE A 28 9.56 9.38 8.81
N ASP A 29 10.24 10.47 8.46
CA ASP A 29 10.11 11.76 9.16
C ASP A 29 8.72 12.38 8.89
N TYR A 30 8.17 12.18 7.70
CA TYR A 30 6.85 12.70 7.32
C TYR A 30 5.76 11.63 7.21
N LEU A 31 6.12 10.35 7.18
CA LEU A 31 5.19 9.23 7.14
C LEU A 31 5.69 8.08 8.03
N PRO A 32 5.60 8.23 9.36
CA PRO A 32 6.16 7.28 10.31
C PRO A 32 5.45 5.91 10.26
N PRO A 33 6.19 4.77 10.12
CA PRO A 33 5.60 3.43 10.13
C PRO A 33 4.75 3.13 11.36
N LYS A 34 5.16 3.61 12.55
CA LYS A 34 4.39 3.45 13.80
C LYS A 34 2.99 4.04 13.72
N ASP A 35 2.83 5.15 13.02
CA ASP A 35 1.54 5.81 12.83
C ASP A 35 0.64 4.99 11.91
N LEU A 36 1.20 4.37 10.87
CA LEU A 36 0.47 3.49 9.94
C LEU A 36 0.01 2.22 10.66
N ILE A 37 0.88 1.60 11.46
CA ILE A 37 0.54 0.44 12.30
C ILE A 37 -0.59 0.79 13.26
N SER A 38 -0.49 1.93 13.95
CA SER A 38 -1.53 2.40 14.88
C SER A 38 -2.87 2.64 14.20
N LEU A 39 -2.86 3.15 12.96
CA LEU A 39 -4.09 3.36 12.18
C LEU A 39 -4.74 2.04 11.76
N LEU A 40 -3.93 1.07 11.29
CA LEU A 40 -4.40 -0.26 10.92
C LEU A 40 -5.01 -1.01 12.10
N GLY A 41 -4.41 -0.86 13.29
CA GLY A 41 -4.90 -1.50 14.51
C GLY A 41 -4.98 -3.02 14.39
N LEU A 42 -3.90 -3.63 13.88
CA LEU A 42 -3.82 -5.09 13.73
C LEU A 42 -3.61 -5.75 15.07
N GLU A 43 -4.30 -6.87 15.27
CA GLU A 43 -4.10 -7.74 16.41
C GLU A 43 -2.79 -8.54 16.28
N PRO A 44 -2.17 -8.97 17.39
CA PRO A 44 -1.04 -9.88 17.36
C PRO A 44 -1.33 -11.12 16.53
N LYS A 45 -0.33 -11.64 15.82
CA LYS A 45 -0.42 -12.77 14.88
C LYS A 45 -1.30 -12.53 13.65
N GLY A 46 -1.69 -11.29 13.40
CA GLY A 46 -2.38 -10.90 12.17
C GLY A 46 -1.49 -11.00 10.94
N VAL A 47 -2.13 -11.02 9.78
CA VAL A 47 -1.47 -10.98 8.47
C VAL A 47 -1.65 -9.60 7.85
N LEU A 48 -0.54 -8.92 7.58
CA LEU A 48 -0.49 -7.66 6.83
C LEU A 48 0.01 -7.94 5.41
N ILE A 49 -0.70 -7.43 4.43
CA ILE A 49 -0.24 -7.36 3.05
C ILE A 49 0.12 -5.90 2.72
N ASP A 50 1.38 -5.65 2.37
CA ASP A 50 1.84 -4.38 1.80
C ASP A 50 1.68 -4.49 0.28
N PHE A 51 0.64 -3.82 -0.25
CA PHE A 51 0.22 -3.92 -1.65
C PHE A 51 0.91 -2.84 -2.50
N GLY A 52 1.72 -3.25 -3.47
CA GLY A 52 2.65 -2.38 -4.17
C GLY A 52 3.86 -2.04 -3.30
N ALA A 53 4.45 -3.07 -2.67
CA ALA A 53 5.49 -2.90 -1.66
C ALA A 53 6.79 -2.28 -2.20
N GLY A 54 6.97 -2.26 -3.52
CA GLY A 54 8.19 -1.74 -4.14
C GLY A 54 9.44 -2.43 -3.61
N THR A 55 10.37 -1.65 -3.10
CA THR A 55 11.65 -2.14 -2.52
C THR A 55 11.51 -2.71 -1.11
N GLY A 56 10.30 -2.76 -0.55
CA GLY A 56 10.02 -3.34 0.76
C GLY A 56 10.38 -2.48 1.97
N LEU A 57 10.74 -1.20 1.78
CA LEU A 57 11.17 -0.33 2.88
C LEU A 57 10.18 -0.33 4.06
N TYR A 58 8.88 -0.12 3.78
CA TYR A 58 7.86 -0.10 4.82
C TYR A 58 7.51 -1.49 5.34
N ALA A 59 7.43 -2.50 4.46
CA ALA A 59 7.18 -3.89 4.87
C ALA A 59 8.23 -4.39 5.87
N ILE A 60 9.52 -4.14 5.60
CA ILE A 60 10.65 -4.54 6.46
C ILE A 60 10.59 -3.78 7.80
N GLU A 61 10.38 -2.46 7.77
CA GLU A 61 10.31 -1.65 8.99
C GLU A 61 9.11 -2.04 9.86
N ILE A 62 7.94 -2.27 9.27
CA ILE A 62 6.74 -2.71 9.99
C ILE A 62 6.97 -4.08 10.61
N ALA A 63 7.59 -5.03 9.89
CA ALA A 63 7.91 -6.35 10.40
C ALA A 63 8.88 -6.29 11.60
N ALA A 64 9.84 -5.37 11.57
CA ALA A 64 10.76 -5.13 12.68
C ALA A 64 10.05 -4.56 13.92
N LEU A 65 9.11 -3.64 13.71
CA LEU A 65 8.34 -3.01 14.79
C LEU A 65 7.27 -3.92 15.39
N CYS A 66 6.77 -4.90 14.60
CA CYS A 66 5.69 -5.81 14.96
C CYS A 66 6.11 -7.27 14.75
N PRO A 67 6.97 -7.86 15.60
CA PRO A 67 7.53 -9.19 15.36
C PRO A 67 6.50 -10.33 15.41
N GLU A 68 5.31 -10.08 15.96
CA GLU A 68 4.25 -11.08 16.04
C GLU A 68 3.33 -11.13 14.81
N ILE A 69 3.35 -10.14 13.93
CA ILE A 69 2.56 -10.16 12.70
C ILE A 69 3.36 -10.74 11.53
N SER A 70 2.66 -11.37 10.59
CA SER A 70 3.24 -11.77 9.31
C SER A 70 3.05 -10.65 8.29
N VAL A 71 4.12 -10.20 7.66
CA VAL A 71 4.09 -9.15 6.62
C VAL A 71 4.41 -9.77 5.27
N LEU A 72 3.53 -9.59 4.30
CA LEU A 72 3.70 -10.03 2.93
C LEU A 72 3.73 -8.82 2.02
N GLY A 73 4.91 -8.44 1.52
CA GLY A 73 5.01 -7.37 0.55
C GLY A 73 4.77 -7.92 -0.85
N VAL A 74 3.71 -7.46 -1.51
CA VAL A 74 3.35 -7.90 -2.86
C VAL A 74 3.59 -6.81 -3.88
N ASP A 75 4.14 -7.18 -5.05
CA ASP A 75 4.33 -6.26 -6.16
C ASP A 75 4.12 -6.99 -7.49
N GLU A 76 3.68 -6.26 -8.52
CA GLU A 76 3.52 -6.80 -9.86
C GLU A 76 4.82 -6.72 -10.68
N GLN A 77 5.74 -5.84 -10.29
CA GLN A 77 7.02 -5.62 -10.94
C GLN A 77 8.09 -6.52 -10.32
N GLU A 78 8.50 -7.55 -11.05
CA GLU A 78 9.54 -8.50 -10.62
C GLU A 78 10.83 -7.79 -10.19
N LYS A 79 11.22 -6.74 -10.91
CA LYS A 79 12.41 -5.95 -10.60
C LYS A 79 12.34 -5.27 -9.23
N MET A 80 11.15 -4.83 -8.79
CA MET A 80 10.96 -4.29 -7.44
C MET A 80 11.16 -5.37 -6.38
N LEU A 81 10.69 -6.57 -6.62
CA LEU A 81 10.86 -7.70 -5.70
C LEU A 81 12.31 -8.20 -5.62
N GLU A 82 13.11 -8.04 -6.68
CA GLU A 82 14.56 -8.26 -6.60
C GLU A 82 15.19 -7.30 -5.57
N PHE A 83 14.91 -5.99 -5.66
CA PHE A 83 15.38 -5.01 -4.68
C PHE A 83 14.86 -5.29 -3.27
N PHE A 84 13.57 -5.68 -3.16
CA PHE A 84 13.01 -6.07 -1.87
C PHE A 84 13.78 -7.26 -1.28
N SER A 85 14.05 -8.28 -2.08
CA SER A 85 14.79 -9.47 -1.65
C SER A 85 16.22 -9.14 -1.24
N GLU A 86 16.89 -8.24 -1.96
CA GLU A 86 18.23 -7.73 -1.61
C GLU A 86 18.21 -6.99 -0.25
N ASN A 87 17.22 -6.12 -0.03
CA ASN A 87 17.05 -5.41 1.23
C ASN A 87 16.73 -6.38 2.38
N LEU A 88 15.89 -7.37 2.12
CA LEU A 88 15.51 -8.38 3.12
C LEU A 88 16.67 -9.29 3.49
N ALA A 89 17.54 -9.64 2.53
CA ALA A 89 18.72 -10.47 2.79
C ALA A 89 19.69 -9.85 3.81
N GLN A 90 19.65 -8.53 3.98
CA GLN A 90 20.44 -7.80 4.98
C GLN A 90 19.76 -7.74 6.37
N SER A 91 18.57 -8.33 6.50
CA SER A 91 17.76 -8.28 7.73
C SER A 91 17.67 -9.69 8.36
N PRO A 92 17.71 -9.79 9.72
CA PRO A 92 17.49 -11.05 10.42
C PRO A 92 16.00 -11.46 10.51
N LEU A 93 15.10 -10.65 10.00
CA LEU A 93 13.65 -10.83 10.16
C LEU A 93 13.17 -12.13 9.49
N LYS A 94 12.21 -12.79 10.12
CA LYS A 94 11.60 -14.03 9.62
C LYS A 94 10.09 -13.90 9.37
N ASN A 95 9.51 -12.77 9.77
CA ASN A 95 8.10 -12.48 9.69
C ASN A 95 7.75 -11.56 8.50
N VAL A 96 8.63 -11.41 7.53
CA VAL A 96 8.41 -10.65 6.31
C VAL A 96 8.84 -11.43 5.09
N GLN A 97 8.09 -11.33 3.99
CA GLN A 97 8.34 -12.03 2.73
C GLN A 97 7.93 -11.17 1.54
N ALA A 98 8.72 -11.22 0.47
CA ALA A 98 8.38 -10.67 -0.85
C ALA A 98 7.56 -11.71 -1.64
N VAL A 99 6.46 -11.29 -2.28
CA VAL A 99 5.57 -12.16 -3.05
C VAL A 99 5.25 -11.50 -4.39
N TRP A 100 5.50 -12.21 -5.48
CA TRP A 100 5.13 -11.74 -6.81
C TRP A 100 3.65 -12.00 -7.09
N THR A 101 2.94 -10.99 -7.63
CA THR A 101 1.51 -11.13 -7.93
C THR A 101 1.19 -12.19 -8.99
N LYS A 102 2.19 -12.65 -9.75
CA LYS A 102 2.03 -13.76 -10.72
C LYS A 102 2.37 -15.14 -10.15
N ASP A 103 2.86 -15.22 -8.92
CA ASP A 103 3.14 -16.50 -8.27
C ASP A 103 1.87 -17.18 -7.79
N GLU A 104 1.89 -18.53 -7.77
CA GLU A 104 0.80 -19.33 -7.21
C GLU A 104 0.53 -18.97 -5.73
N GLN A 105 1.59 -18.62 -4.99
CA GLN A 105 1.48 -18.17 -3.59
C GLN A 105 0.54 -16.98 -3.44
N TYR A 106 0.60 -15.99 -4.35
CA TYR A 106 -0.28 -14.82 -4.29
C TYR A 106 -1.76 -15.21 -4.39
N SER A 107 -2.10 -16.17 -5.24
CA SER A 107 -3.48 -16.63 -5.41
C SER A 107 -4.07 -17.22 -4.12
N ARG A 108 -3.22 -17.76 -3.24
CA ARG A 108 -3.60 -18.35 -1.94
C ARG A 108 -3.82 -17.30 -0.85
N LEU A 109 -3.50 -16.02 -1.11
CA LEU A 109 -3.66 -14.94 -0.13
C LEU A 109 -5.09 -14.40 -0.05
N LYS A 110 -5.99 -14.84 -0.94
CA LYS A 110 -7.40 -14.41 -0.93
C LYS A 110 -8.06 -14.69 0.41
N LYS A 111 -8.76 -13.67 0.95
CA LYS A 111 -9.46 -13.72 2.25
C LYS A 111 -8.54 -14.08 3.43
N ASN A 112 -7.26 -13.74 3.34
CA ASN A 112 -6.27 -14.05 4.37
C ASN A 112 -5.72 -12.84 5.12
N ALA A 113 -5.86 -11.62 4.57
CA ALA A 113 -5.33 -10.42 5.17
C ALA A 113 -6.24 -9.88 6.28
N ASP A 114 -5.67 -9.68 7.47
CA ASP A 114 -6.28 -8.89 8.55
C ASP A 114 -6.14 -7.40 8.25
N GLY A 115 -5.06 -7.01 7.58
CA GLY A 115 -4.83 -5.69 7.07
C GLY A 115 -4.15 -5.68 5.70
N VAL A 116 -4.48 -4.67 4.91
CA VAL A 116 -3.75 -4.30 3.69
C VAL A 116 -3.25 -2.88 3.86
N LEU A 117 -1.98 -2.65 3.55
CA LEU A 117 -1.40 -1.32 3.38
C LEU A 117 -1.23 -1.07 1.89
N ALA A 118 -1.81 0.00 1.36
CA ALA A 118 -1.63 0.46 -0.01
C ALA A 118 -1.01 1.86 0.06
N LEU A 119 0.33 1.90 0.01
CA LEU A 119 1.11 3.10 0.32
C LEU A 119 1.70 3.72 -0.94
N ASN A 120 1.27 4.96 -1.24
CA ASN A 120 1.71 5.74 -2.40
C ASN A 120 1.42 5.05 -3.75
N VAL A 121 0.32 4.30 -3.81
CA VAL A 121 -0.08 3.55 -5.01
C VAL A 121 -1.53 3.82 -5.43
N LEU A 122 -2.37 4.41 -4.58
CA LEU A 122 -3.81 4.60 -4.89
C LEU A 122 -4.01 5.35 -6.22
N HIS A 123 -3.16 6.32 -6.52
CA HIS A 123 -3.19 7.08 -7.78
C HIS A 123 -2.75 6.25 -9.00
N GLU A 124 -2.08 5.11 -8.78
CA GLU A 124 -1.62 4.17 -9.81
C GLU A 124 -2.54 2.95 -9.95
N LEU A 125 -3.46 2.70 -8.98
CA LEU A 125 -4.30 1.51 -8.98
C LEU A 125 -5.44 1.64 -9.99
N GLY A 126 -5.46 0.74 -10.97
CA GLY A 126 -6.61 0.51 -11.84
C GLY A 126 -7.71 -0.30 -11.12
N ASP A 127 -8.86 -0.45 -11.76
CA ASP A 127 -10.05 -1.12 -11.22
C ASP A 127 -9.75 -2.55 -10.76
N ARG A 128 -9.00 -3.30 -11.56
CA ARG A 128 -8.60 -4.67 -11.23
C ARG A 128 -7.80 -4.75 -9.92
N ALA A 129 -6.86 -3.82 -9.70
CA ALA A 129 -6.06 -3.81 -8.49
C ALA A 129 -6.89 -3.48 -7.24
N MET A 130 -7.90 -2.62 -7.38
CA MET A 130 -8.87 -2.33 -6.31
C MET A 130 -9.70 -3.57 -5.96
N GLU A 131 -10.15 -4.34 -6.96
CA GLU A 131 -10.85 -5.62 -6.76
C GLU A 131 -9.94 -6.68 -6.11
N GLU A 132 -8.66 -6.71 -6.49
CA GLU A 132 -7.67 -7.61 -5.89
C GLU A 132 -7.47 -7.29 -4.39
N ILE A 133 -7.37 -6.01 -4.01
CA ILE A 133 -7.29 -5.60 -2.60
C ILE A 133 -8.51 -6.09 -1.81
N GLN A 134 -9.72 -5.96 -2.36
CA GLN A 134 -10.93 -6.49 -1.73
C GLN A 134 -10.86 -8.01 -1.55
N ALA A 135 -10.40 -8.72 -2.58
CA ALA A 135 -10.30 -10.18 -2.57
C ALA A 135 -9.27 -10.70 -1.55
N LEU A 136 -8.23 -9.93 -1.22
CA LEU A 136 -7.23 -10.29 -0.22
C LEU A 136 -7.75 -10.20 1.21
N LEU A 137 -8.66 -9.27 1.49
CA LEU A 137 -9.15 -8.98 2.83
C LEU A 137 -10.05 -10.11 3.37
N LYS A 138 -9.86 -10.44 4.65
CA LYS A 138 -10.88 -11.14 5.45
C LYS A 138 -12.15 -10.28 5.53
N PRO A 139 -13.32 -10.85 5.85
CA PRO A 139 -14.56 -10.06 6.02
C PRO A 139 -14.43 -8.93 7.06
N SER A 140 -13.65 -9.13 8.11
CA SER A 140 -13.34 -8.12 9.15
C SER A 140 -12.05 -7.35 8.87
N GLY A 141 -11.34 -7.68 7.79
CA GLY A 141 -10.07 -7.06 7.42
C GLY A 141 -10.24 -5.58 7.05
N ARG A 142 -9.17 -4.84 7.17
CA ARG A 142 -9.13 -3.40 6.87
C ARG A 142 -8.03 -3.09 5.87
N VAL A 143 -8.25 -2.09 5.05
CA VAL A 143 -7.21 -1.53 4.19
C VAL A 143 -6.91 -0.09 4.61
N LEU A 144 -5.62 0.24 4.66
CA LEU A 144 -5.14 1.60 4.84
C LEU A 144 -4.56 2.08 3.50
N PHE A 145 -5.33 2.90 2.80
CA PHE A 145 -4.82 3.66 1.67
C PHE A 145 -4.11 4.90 2.19
N VAL A 146 -2.87 5.08 1.79
CA VAL A 146 -2.07 6.27 2.11
C VAL A 146 -1.51 6.80 0.81
N ASP A 147 -1.82 8.05 0.46
CA ASP A 147 -1.33 8.59 -0.80
C ASP A 147 -0.96 10.07 -0.68
N TRP A 148 -0.20 10.52 -1.66
CA TRP A 148 0.20 11.91 -1.81
C TRP A 148 -1.02 12.82 -1.93
N ASN A 149 -0.94 13.98 -1.27
CA ASN A 149 -2.01 14.98 -1.33
C ASN A 149 -1.71 16.00 -2.45
N SER A 150 -2.57 16.05 -3.48
CA SER A 150 -2.45 17.00 -4.58
C SER A 150 -2.65 18.47 -4.16
N GLU A 151 -3.22 18.72 -2.99
CA GLU A 151 -3.48 20.08 -2.48
C GLU A 151 -2.28 20.69 -1.74
N ILE A 152 -1.21 19.90 -1.51
CA ILE A 152 -0.04 20.31 -0.72
C ILE A 152 1.19 20.36 -1.62
N GLU A 153 1.86 21.51 -1.66
CA GLU A 153 3.17 21.64 -2.28
C GLU A 153 4.20 20.84 -1.50
N ARG A 154 5.05 20.09 -2.20
CA ARG A 154 6.03 19.19 -1.59
C ARG A 154 7.32 19.11 -2.40
N PRO A 155 8.48 18.89 -1.73
CA PRO A 155 9.78 18.84 -2.40
C PRO A 155 10.05 17.49 -3.10
N VAL A 156 9.24 16.47 -2.84
CA VAL A 156 9.43 15.10 -3.33
C VAL A 156 8.10 14.47 -3.76
N GLY A 157 8.16 13.37 -4.47
CA GLY A 157 6.99 12.62 -4.94
C GLY A 157 6.63 12.90 -6.40
N PRO A 158 5.52 12.34 -6.89
CA PRO A 158 5.03 12.55 -8.26
C PRO A 158 4.48 13.97 -8.45
N PRO A 159 4.30 14.47 -9.69
CA PRO A 159 3.63 15.74 -9.96
C PRO A 159 2.24 15.81 -9.28
N GLN A 160 1.84 17.04 -8.89
CA GLN A 160 0.57 17.22 -8.17
C GLN A 160 -0.66 16.79 -8.98
N ASP A 161 -0.62 16.97 -10.29
CA ASP A 161 -1.68 16.57 -11.23
C ASP A 161 -1.72 15.05 -11.49
N HIS A 162 -0.73 14.29 -11.03
CA HIS A 162 -0.71 12.83 -11.12
C HIS A 162 -1.31 12.12 -9.91
N VAL A 163 -1.61 12.84 -8.83
CA VAL A 163 -2.15 12.26 -7.59
C VAL A 163 -3.51 12.86 -7.24
N TYR A 164 -4.23 12.21 -6.34
CA TYR A 164 -5.56 12.63 -5.91
C TYR A 164 -5.49 13.64 -4.75
N SER A 165 -6.46 14.55 -4.70
CA SER A 165 -6.82 15.21 -3.45
C SER A 165 -7.41 14.21 -2.45
N PRO A 166 -7.43 14.53 -1.15
CA PRO A 166 -8.06 13.67 -0.14
C PRO A 166 -9.52 13.34 -0.47
N GLN A 167 -10.25 14.30 -1.04
CA GLN A 167 -11.65 14.13 -1.43
C GLN A 167 -11.79 13.17 -2.64
N GLU A 168 -10.95 13.34 -3.67
CA GLU A 168 -10.96 12.45 -4.84
C GLU A 168 -10.58 11.02 -4.44
N GLY A 169 -9.50 10.85 -3.63
CA GLY A 169 -9.11 9.55 -3.11
C GLY A 169 -10.21 8.89 -2.28
N ARG A 170 -10.92 9.69 -1.46
CA ARG A 170 -12.06 9.21 -0.69
C ARG A 170 -13.21 8.74 -1.59
N LEU A 171 -13.57 9.48 -2.61
CA LEU A 171 -14.62 9.09 -3.56
C LEU A 171 -14.22 7.81 -4.30
N ARG A 172 -12.96 7.72 -4.76
CA ARG A 172 -12.47 6.54 -5.46
C ARG A 172 -12.62 5.26 -4.61
N VAL A 173 -12.20 5.25 -3.36
CA VAL A 173 -12.33 4.05 -2.52
C VAL A 173 -13.79 3.69 -2.23
N ILE A 174 -14.68 4.69 -2.09
CA ILE A 174 -16.12 4.46 -1.89
C ILE A 174 -16.76 3.83 -3.13
N ASP A 175 -16.42 4.31 -4.32
CA ASP A 175 -16.95 3.82 -5.60
C ASP A 175 -16.54 2.37 -5.87
N PHE A 176 -15.38 1.95 -5.31
CA PHE A 176 -14.93 0.56 -5.30
C PHE A 176 -15.50 -0.27 -4.14
N GLY A 177 -16.53 0.21 -3.44
CA GLY A 177 -17.23 -0.58 -2.43
C GLY A 177 -16.51 -0.67 -1.09
N PHE A 178 -15.60 0.26 -0.79
CA PHE A 178 -15.06 0.41 0.55
C PHE A 178 -15.87 1.40 1.38
N SER A 179 -15.91 1.19 2.69
CA SER A 179 -16.44 2.13 3.67
C SER A 179 -15.30 2.80 4.41
N VAL A 180 -15.21 4.12 4.35
CA VAL A 180 -14.18 4.88 5.07
C VAL A 180 -14.52 4.91 6.55
N LEU A 181 -13.65 4.35 7.38
CA LEU A 181 -13.80 4.22 8.83
C LEU A 181 -13.11 5.37 9.58
N LYS A 182 -11.95 5.79 9.06
CA LYS A 182 -11.13 6.85 9.66
C LYS A 182 -10.29 7.53 8.61
N GLU A 183 -10.05 8.82 8.80
CA GLU A 183 -9.16 9.63 7.96
C GLU A 183 -8.07 10.27 8.81
N ARG A 184 -6.88 10.42 8.24
CA ARG A 184 -5.76 11.13 8.88
C ARG A 184 -4.96 11.91 7.85
N LYS A 185 -4.47 13.08 8.23
CA LYS A 185 -3.54 13.89 7.42
C LYS A 185 -2.11 13.72 7.96
N PHE A 186 -1.17 13.67 7.03
CA PHE A 186 0.27 13.72 7.27
C PHE A 186 0.84 14.95 6.55
N PRO A 187 2.11 15.32 6.77
CA PRO A 187 2.70 16.52 6.14
C PRO A 187 2.45 16.62 4.63
N TYR A 188 2.59 15.51 3.90
CA TYR A 188 2.44 15.48 2.43
C TYR A 188 1.41 14.47 1.94
N HIS A 189 0.77 13.72 2.86
CA HIS A 189 -0.12 12.61 2.54
C HIS A 189 -1.46 12.74 3.24
N TYR A 190 -2.43 12.00 2.73
CA TYR A 190 -3.63 11.64 3.46
C TYR A 190 -3.70 10.12 3.62
N ALA A 191 -4.40 9.67 4.62
CA ALA A 191 -4.65 8.27 4.88
C ALA A 191 -6.14 8.01 5.08
N LEU A 192 -6.64 6.95 4.47
CA LEU A 192 -8.02 6.47 4.55
C LEU A 192 -8.01 5.04 5.07
N LEU A 193 -8.41 4.84 6.32
CA LEU A 193 -8.66 3.50 6.84
C LEU A 193 -10.05 3.07 6.39
N CYS A 194 -10.13 1.95 5.68
CA CYS A 194 -11.36 1.46 5.10
C CYS A 194 -11.63 0.00 5.49
N GLY A 195 -12.92 -0.36 5.56
CA GLY A 195 -13.40 -1.72 5.58
C GLY A 195 -14.17 -2.07 4.32
N LEU A 196 -14.47 -3.36 4.12
CA LEU A 196 -15.39 -3.76 3.06
C LEU A 196 -16.80 -3.22 3.36
N LYS A 197 -17.49 -2.76 2.33
CA LYS A 197 -18.90 -2.36 2.44
C LYS A 197 -19.75 -3.63 2.51
N ASN A 198 -20.51 -3.78 3.57
CA ASN A 198 -21.48 -4.86 3.74
C ASN A 198 -22.66 -4.74 2.76
#